data_1217e60b1393399203ecdc520b8d18f6
#
_entry.id   1217e60b1393399203ecdc520b8d18f6
#
_cell.length_a   1.000
_cell.length_b   1.000
_cell.length_c   1.000
_cell.angle_alpha   90.00
_cell.angle_beta   90.00
_cell.angle_gamma   90.00
#
_symmetry.space_group_name_H-M   'P 1'
#
loop_
_entity.id
_entity.type
_entity.pdbx_description
1 polymer ?
#
loop_
_entity_poly.entity_id
_entity_poly.type
_entity_poly.pdbx_seq_one_letter_code
_entity_poly.pdbx_strand_id
1 'polypeptide(L)'
;MDVLYEVKQIIAKQARVPIDQLTADSRLEALGIESIDVIEIVFAIEEKFGVTLPFNANESAVAEFETIGKVADAVKAVVGEKAAS
;
A
#
# COMPACT_ATOMS: atom_id res chain seq x y z
N MET A 1 11.09 -11.71 -2.73
CA MET A 1 10.12 -10.74 -3.26
C MET A 1 10.35 -9.38 -2.62
N ASP A 2 10.44 -8.35 -3.43
CA ASP A 2 10.59 -6.98 -2.92
C ASP A 2 9.20 -6.37 -2.68
N VAL A 3 8.78 -6.38 -1.43
CA VAL A 3 7.46 -5.87 -1.04
C VAL A 3 7.29 -4.41 -1.42
N LEU A 4 8.30 -3.59 -1.19
CA LEU A 4 8.24 -2.16 -1.52
C LEU A 4 8.01 -1.96 -3.02
N TYR A 5 8.70 -2.71 -3.86
CA TYR A 5 8.57 -2.62 -5.31
C TYR A 5 7.15 -3.02 -5.75
N GLU A 6 6.64 -4.11 -5.19
CA GLU A 6 5.29 -4.58 -5.52
C GLU A 6 4.22 -3.56 -5.11
N VAL A 7 4.39 -2.97 -3.93
CA VAL A 7 3.48 -1.92 -3.45
C VAL A 7 3.56 -0.70 -4.37
N LYS A 8 4.77 -0.31 -4.78
CA LYS A 8 4.95 0.79 -5.72
C LYS A 8 4.22 0.54 -7.04
N GLN A 9 4.30 -0.68 -7.56
CA GLN A 9 3.61 -1.04 -8.81
C GLN A 9 2.10 -0.85 -8.68
N ILE A 10 1.53 -1.31 -7.58
CA ILE A 10 0.10 -1.20 -7.33
C ILE A 10 -0.30 0.27 -7.23
N ILE A 11 0.45 1.05 -6.48
CA ILE A 11 0.14 2.47 -6.27
C ILE A 11 0.35 3.27 -7.57
N ALA A 12 1.41 2.97 -8.33
CA ALA A 12 1.66 3.64 -9.60
C ALA A 12 0.49 3.46 -10.56
N LYS A 13 -0.05 2.25 -10.61
CA LYS A 13 -1.20 1.94 -11.45
C LYS A 13 -2.45 2.70 -11.01
N GLN A 14 -2.69 2.73 -9.70
CA GLN A 14 -3.85 3.42 -9.12
C GLN A 14 -3.76 4.94 -9.35
N ALA A 15 -2.59 5.51 -9.13
CA ALA A 15 -2.36 6.95 -9.27
C ALA A 15 -2.11 7.39 -10.70
N ARG A 16 -1.87 6.44 -11.61
CA ARG A 16 -1.56 6.70 -13.03
C ARG A 16 -0.30 7.53 -13.20
N VAL A 17 0.73 7.18 -12.44
CA VAL A 17 2.04 7.82 -12.52
C VAL A 17 3.11 6.77 -12.80
N PRO A 18 4.24 7.16 -13.42
CA PRO A 18 5.34 6.21 -13.65
C PRO A 18 5.92 5.74 -12.31
N ILE A 19 6.24 4.46 -12.21
CA ILE A 19 6.79 3.89 -10.99
C ILE A 19 8.12 4.53 -10.60
N ASP A 20 8.90 4.99 -11.58
CA ASP A 20 10.19 5.64 -11.35
C ASP A 20 10.07 6.90 -10.52
N GLN A 21 8.90 7.53 -10.51
CA GLN A 21 8.67 8.75 -9.76
C GLN A 21 8.30 8.50 -8.30
N LEU A 22 8.13 7.22 -7.93
CA LEU A 22 7.69 6.85 -6.58
C LEU A 22 8.87 6.45 -5.71
N THR A 23 8.84 6.88 -4.45
CA THR A 23 9.80 6.48 -3.43
C THR A 23 9.04 6.08 -2.17
N ALA A 24 9.75 5.49 -1.21
CA ALA A 24 9.13 5.15 0.08
C ALA A 24 8.57 6.38 0.80
N ASP A 25 9.15 7.55 0.55
CA ASP A 25 8.72 8.80 1.17
C ASP A 25 7.58 9.49 0.42
N SER A 26 7.20 8.99 -0.75
CA SER A 26 6.11 9.58 -1.52
C SER A 26 4.81 9.51 -0.72
N ARG A 27 4.13 10.65 -0.63
CA ARG A 27 2.87 10.74 0.10
C ARG A 27 1.72 10.46 -0.85
N LEU A 28 0.82 9.59 -0.40
CA LEU A 28 -0.34 9.20 -1.23
C LEU A 28 -1.20 10.41 -1.55
N GLU A 29 -1.37 11.31 -0.59
CA GLU A 29 -2.13 12.54 -0.78
C GLU A 29 -1.53 13.40 -1.91
N ALA A 30 -0.20 13.50 -1.97
CA ALA A 30 0.49 14.26 -3.01
C ALA A 30 0.32 13.65 -4.40
N LEU A 31 0.01 12.36 -4.46
CA LEU A 31 -0.25 11.66 -5.71
C LEU A 31 -1.71 11.74 -6.16
N GLY A 32 -2.53 12.46 -5.41
CA GLY A 32 -3.96 12.57 -5.70
C GLY A 32 -4.77 11.36 -5.27
N ILE A 33 -4.21 10.54 -4.39
CA ILE A 33 -4.89 9.34 -3.89
C ILE A 33 -5.81 9.72 -2.74
N GLU A 34 -7.08 9.39 -2.88
CA GLU A 34 -8.10 9.67 -1.88
C GLU A 34 -8.40 8.43 -1.06
N SER A 35 -9.26 8.58 -0.03
CA SER A 35 -9.64 7.48 0.86
C SER A 35 -10.16 6.26 0.12
N ILE A 36 -10.99 6.49 -0.90
CA ILE A 36 -11.56 5.40 -1.69
C ILE A 36 -10.48 4.67 -2.48
N ASP A 37 -9.50 5.42 -2.97
CA ASP A 37 -8.37 4.83 -3.70
C ASP A 37 -7.53 3.96 -2.78
N VAL A 38 -7.38 4.37 -1.51
CA VAL A 38 -6.65 3.58 -0.51
C VAL A 38 -7.32 2.22 -0.31
N ILE A 39 -8.65 2.19 -0.27
CA ILE A 39 -9.40 0.94 -0.14
C ILE A 39 -9.11 0.03 -1.34
N GLU A 40 -9.10 0.57 -2.53
CA GLU A 40 -8.81 -0.19 -3.74
C GLU A 40 -7.37 -0.72 -3.73
N ILE A 41 -6.43 0.10 -3.27
CA ILE A 41 -5.03 -0.30 -3.13
C ILE A 41 -4.90 -1.46 -2.14
N VAL A 42 -5.59 -1.37 -1.01
CA VAL A 42 -5.57 -2.43 0.01
C VAL A 42 -6.09 -3.75 -0.58
N PHE A 43 -7.20 -3.70 -1.30
CA PHE A 43 -7.76 -4.90 -1.92
C PHE A 43 -6.79 -5.51 -2.94
N ALA A 44 -6.14 -4.67 -3.74
CA ALA A 44 -5.17 -5.14 -4.72
C ALA A 44 -3.97 -5.81 -4.03
N ILE A 45 -3.52 -5.24 -2.92
CA ILE A 45 -2.41 -5.80 -2.14
C ILE A 45 -2.81 -7.14 -1.53
N GLU A 46 -4.00 -7.21 -0.95
CA GLU A 46 -4.51 -8.46 -0.35
C GLU A 46 -4.58 -9.57 -1.39
N GLU A 47 -5.05 -9.24 -2.57
CA GLU A 47 -5.14 -10.20 -3.66
C GLU A 47 -3.76 -10.64 -4.15
N LYS A 48 -2.86 -9.68 -4.31
CA LYS A 48 -1.51 -9.94 -4.81
C LYS A 48 -0.70 -10.84 -3.87
N PHE A 49 -0.74 -10.55 -2.58
CA PHE A 49 0.07 -11.26 -1.59
C PHE A 49 -0.68 -12.41 -0.90
N GLY A 50 -1.99 -12.53 -1.14
CA GLY A 50 -2.79 -13.56 -0.51
C GLY A 50 -2.89 -13.40 1.00
N VAL A 51 -2.99 -12.16 1.48
CA VAL A 51 -3.05 -11.84 2.91
C VAL A 51 -4.23 -10.92 3.19
N THR A 52 -4.58 -10.78 4.47
CA THR A 52 -5.60 -9.83 4.90
C THR A 52 -4.93 -8.77 5.74
N LEU A 53 -5.03 -7.51 5.33
CA LEU A 53 -4.47 -6.40 6.07
C LEU A 53 -5.46 -5.95 7.17
N PRO A 54 -4.97 -5.56 8.36
CA PRO A 54 -5.81 -5.04 9.42
C PRO A 54 -6.22 -3.60 9.08
N PHE A 55 -7.17 -3.47 8.18
CA PHE A 55 -7.58 -2.19 7.64
C PHE A 55 -9.01 -1.85 8.03
N ASN A 56 -9.20 -0.65 8.57
CA ASN A 56 -10.51 -0.09 8.84
C ASN A 56 -10.72 1.07 7.87
N ALA A 57 -11.81 1.05 7.12
CA ALA A 57 -12.11 2.08 6.14
C ALA A 57 -12.60 3.36 6.83
N ASN A 58 -11.72 4.02 7.57
CA ASN A 58 -12.01 5.27 8.27
C ASN A 58 -10.81 6.22 8.16
N GLU A 59 -10.91 7.38 8.75
CA GLU A 59 -9.87 8.40 8.68
C GLU A 59 -8.52 7.92 9.25
N SER A 60 -8.56 7.07 10.26
CA SER A 60 -7.34 6.52 10.88
C SER A 60 -6.55 5.68 9.89
N ALA A 61 -7.24 4.94 9.03
CA ALA A 61 -6.58 4.11 8.03
C ALA A 61 -5.81 4.96 7.02
N VAL A 62 -6.39 6.09 6.62
CA VAL A 62 -5.74 7.01 5.68
C VAL A 62 -4.46 7.57 6.31
N ALA A 63 -4.52 7.90 7.61
CA ALA A 63 -3.36 8.40 8.33
C ALA A 63 -2.27 7.35 8.45
N GLU A 64 -2.63 6.08 8.66
CA GLU A 64 -1.68 4.97 8.73
C GLU A 64 -0.99 4.72 7.40
N PHE A 65 -1.66 4.99 6.30
CA PHE A 65 -1.13 4.78 4.96
C PHE A 65 -0.76 6.12 4.31
N GLU A 66 -0.11 6.97 5.08
CA GLU A 66 0.29 8.31 4.63
C GLU A 66 1.32 8.26 3.49
N THR A 67 2.29 7.35 3.61
CA THR A 67 3.36 7.22 2.60
C THR A 67 3.40 5.80 2.05
N ILE A 68 4.07 5.66 0.89
CA ILE A 68 4.27 4.34 0.28
C ILE A 68 5.06 3.43 1.23
N GLY A 69 6.05 3.99 1.93
CA GLY A 69 6.84 3.23 2.90
C GLY A 69 6.00 2.66 4.03
N LYS A 70 5.05 3.44 4.53
CA LYS A 70 4.15 2.97 5.59
C LYS A 70 3.24 1.85 5.10
N VAL A 71 2.75 1.95 3.89
CA VAL A 71 1.96 0.88 3.27
C VAL A 71 2.80 -0.38 3.15
N ALA A 72 4.03 -0.24 2.65
CA ALA A 72 4.94 -1.38 2.49
C ALA A 72 5.26 -2.03 3.83
N ASP A 73 5.47 -1.23 4.88
CA ASP A 73 5.75 -1.76 6.23
C ASP A 73 4.57 -2.57 6.77
N ALA A 74 3.35 -2.10 6.56
CA ALA A 74 2.15 -2.84 6.97
C ALA A 74 2.06 -4.17 6.23
N VAL A 75 2.35 -4.17 4.94
CA VAL A 75 2.33 -5.38 4.13
C VAL A 75 3.41 -6.36 4.58
N LYS A 76 4.62 -5.86 4.83
CA LYS A 76 5.73 -6.70 5.31
C LYS A 76 5.40 -7.40 6.61
N ALA A 77 4.74 -6.69 7.52
CA ALA A 77 4.36 -7.27 8.82
C ALA A 77 3.42 -8.46 8.63
N VAL A 78 2.41 -8.31 7.78
CA VAL A 78 1.42 -9.37 7.53
C VAL A 78 2.03 -10.53 6.73
N VAL A 79 2.82 -10.22 5.72
CA VAL A 79 3.49 -11.23 4.90
C VAL A 79 4.48 -12.03 5.77
N GLY A 80 5.20 -11.34 6.66
CA GLY A 80 6.12 -11.98 7.58
C GLY A 80 5.41 -12.96 8.53
N GLU A 81 4.26 -12.57 9.07
CA GLU A 81 3.46 -13.44 9.93
C GLU A 81 2.98 -14.67 9.18
N LYS A 82 2.53 -14.49 7.96
CA LYS A 82 2.08 -15.59 7.11
C LYS A 82 3.22 -16.54 6.80
N ALA A 83 4.39 -16.01 6.50
CA ALA A 83 5.58 -16.82 6.21
C ALA A 83 6.06 -17.58 7.43
N ALA A 84 5.88 -17.01 8.64
CA ALA A 84 6.28 -17.63 9.89
C ALA A 84 5.31 -18.74 10.34
N SER A 85 4.10 -18.71 9.84
CA SER A 85 3.10 -19.71 10.18
C SER A 85 3.12 -20.89 9.20
#